data_eebc2e1f43eaab29edcd9be7f5a11caa
#
_entry.id   eebc2e1f43eaab29edcd9be7f5a11caa
#
_cell.length_a   1.000
_cell.length_b   1.000
_cell.length_c   1.000
_cell.angle_alpha   90.00
_cell.angle_beta   90.00
_cell.angle_gamma   90.00
#
_symmetry.space_group_name_H-M   'P 1'
#
loop_
_entity.id
_entity.type
_entity.pdbx_description
1 polymer ?
#
loop_
_entity_poly.entity_id
_entity_poly.type
_entity_poly.pdbx_seq_one_letter_code
_entity_poly.pdbx_strand_id
1 'polypeptide(L)'
;MNGRKYLEIAELIRMEIFVKYATANQHIPSIRSYAKIYHVNPNTVSRAFLLLEAENIIYPCRTKGYYVFEDIQKKKEEYGKKHAKYLVNVLESLGYSDIEIETMIKTFIIR
;
A
#
# COMPACT_ATOMS: atom_id res chain seq x y z
N MET A 1 -17.80 -14.57 2.30
CA MET A 1 -17.46 -13.92 2.31
C MET A 1 -16.61 -12.97 1.94
N ASN A 2 -16.84 -11.97 1.69
CA ASN A 2 -16.10 -10.93 1.09
C ASN A 2 -15.53 -9.88 2.02
N GLY A 3 -15.55 -10.13 3.31
CA GLY A 3 -15.02 -9.23 4.30
C GLY A 3 -13.52 -8.95 4.11
N ARG A 4 -12.79 -9.87 3.50
CA ARG A 4 -11.35 -9.72 3.27
C ARG A 4 -11.02 -9.10 1.92
N LYS A 5 -11.97 -9.08 1.01
CA LYS A 5 -11.70 -8.61 -0.34
C LYS A 5 -11.30 -7.15 -0.36
N TYR A 6 -11.96 -6.32 0.45
CA TYR A 6 -11.61 -4.90 0.48
C TYR A 6 -10.19 -4.67 1.04
N LEU A 7 -9.70 -5.55 1.91
CA LEU A 7 -8.32 -5.46 2.41
C LEU A 7 -7.32 -5.75 1.30
N GLU A 8 -7.60 -6.75 0.47
CA GLU A 8 -6.76 -7.06 -0.69
C GLU A 8 -6.75 -5.89 -1.68
N ILE A 9 -7.92 -5.34 -1.94
CA ILE A 9 -8.04 -4.20 -2.86
C ILE A 9 -7.32 -2.98 -2.30
N ALA A 10 -7.47 -2.72 -0.99
CA ALA A 10 -6.77 -1.61 -0.35
C ALA A 10 -5.26 -1.75 -0.50
N GLU A 11 -4.75 -2.98 -0.34
CA GLU A 11 -3.31 -3.22 -0.50
C GLU A 11 -2.85 -2.96 -1.93
N LEU A 12 -3.61 -3.45 -2.92
CA LEU A 12 -3.28 -3.23 -4.33
C LEU A 12 -3.28 -1.74 -4.68
N ILE A 13 -4.28 -1.01 -4.18
CA ILE A 13 -4.38 0.42 -4.45
C ILE A 13 -3.26 1.18 -3.74
N ARG A 14 -2.95 0.81 -2.50
CA ARG A 14 -1.86 1.43 -1.73
C ARG A 14 -0.53 1.29 -2.48
N MET A 15 -0.25 0.08 -2.96
CA MET A 15 0.97 -0.18 -3.71
C MET A 15 1.02 0.63 -5.00
N GLU A 16 -0.09 0.71 -5.71
CA GLU A 16 -0.16 1.50 -6.93
C GLU A 16 0.07 2.99 -6.64
N ILE A 17 -0.53 3.50 -5.55
CA ILE A 17 -0.33 4.89 -5.17
C ILE A 17 1.13 5.17 -4.89
N PHE A 18 1.79 4.30 -4.12
CA PHE A 18 3.20 4.49 -3.80
C PHE A 18 4.11 4.41 -5.02
N VAL A 19 3.71 3.66 -6.04
CA VAL A 19 4.52 3.51 -7.26
C VAL A 19 4.20 4.57 -8.30
N LYS A 20 2.91 4.79 -8.58
CA LYS A 20 2.48 5.66 -9.69
C LYS A 20 2.02 7.04 -9.28
N TYR A 21 1.49 7.18 -8.06
CA TYR A 21 0.87 8.44 -7.65
C TYR A 21 1.53 9.05 -6.42
N ALA A 22 2.80 8.78 -6.22
CA ALA A 22 3.52 9.23 -5.03
C ALA A 22 3.97 10.70 -5.13
N THR A 23 3.07 11.55 -5.60
CA THR A 23 3.29 12.99 -5.72
C THR A 23 2.24 13.71 -4.89
N ALA A 24 2.66 14.70 -4.13
CA ALA A 24 1.77 15.47 -3.27
C ALA A 24 0.56 15.99 -4.03
N ASN A 25 -0.61 15.78 -3.46
CA ASN A 25 -1.88 16.28 -3.99
C ASN A 25 -2.20 15.80 -5.40
N GLN A 26 -1.66 14.65 -5.80
CA GLN A 26 -1.96 14.08 -7.10
C GLN A 26 -3.34 13.42 -7.09
N HIS A 27 -4.08 13.61 -8.16
CA HIS A 27 -5.39 12.98 -8.36
C HIS A 27 -5.22 11.50 -8.67
N ILE A 28 -6.06 10.65 -8.08
CA ILE A 28 -6.02 9.21 -8.35
C ILE A 28 -7.31 8.76 -9.05
N PRO A 29 -7.31 7.56 -9.65
CA PRO A 29 -8.52 7.03 -10.27
C PRO A 29 -9.68 6.94 -9.27
N SER A 30 -10.89 7.00 -9.79
CA SER A 30 -12.10 6.98 -8.99
C SER A 30 -12.41 5.57 -8.46
N ILE A 31 -13.32 5.52 -7.49
CA ILE A 31 -13.85 4.25 -7.00
C ILE A 31 -14.40 3.42 -8.16
N ARG A 32 -15.14 4.05 -9.05
CA ARG A 32 -15.72 3.35 -10.19
C ARG A 32 -14.64 2.80 -11.12
N SER A 33 -13.59 3.55 -11.36
CA SER A 33 -12.48 3.11 -12.19
C SER A 33 -11.79 1.88 -11.61
N TYR A 34 -11.50 1.92 -10.31
CA TYR A 34 -10.85 0.78 -9.65
C TYR A 34 -11.77 -0.44 -9.62
N ALA A 35 -13.07 -0.24 -9.46
CA ALA A 35 -14.02 -1.34 -9.48
C ALA A 35 -13.97 -2.07 -10.82
N LYS A 36 -13.84 -1.32 -11.91
CA LYS A 36 -13.70 -1.91 -13.25
C LYS A 36 -12.36 -2.60 -13.42
N ILE A 37 -11.29 -1.96 -12.99
CA ILE A 37 -9.93 -2.51 -13.14
C ILE A 37 -9.80 -3.85 -12.42
N TYR A 38 -10.31 -3.94 -11.19
CA TYR A 38 -10.17 -5.15 -10.39
C TYR A 38 -11.36 -6.09 -10.48
N HIS A 39 -12.37 -5.75 -11.26
CA HIS A 39 -13.57 -6.57 -11.44
C HIS A 39 -14.26 -6.89 -10.11
N VAL A 40 -14.43 -5.87 -9.29
CA VAL A 40 -15.10 -6.00 -7.98
C VAL A 40 -16.24 -5.00 -7.87
N ASN A 41 -17.10 -5.23 -6.87
CA ASN A 41 -18.20 -4.34 -6.58
C ASN A 41 -17.66 -2.98 -6.13
N PRO A 42 -18.25 -1.86 -6.60
CA PRO A 42 -17.85 -0.53 -6.13
C PRO A 42 -17.87 -0.37 -4.61
N ASN A 43 -18.79 -1.08 -3.93
CA ASN A 43 -18.81 -1.02 -2.46
C ASN A 43 -17.54 -1.58 -1.83
N THR A 44 -16.94 -2.58 -2.46
CA THR A 44 -15.67 -3.14 -2.00
C THR A 44 -14.57 -2.09 -2.11
N VAL A 45 -14.54 -1.36 -3.22
CA VAL A 45 -13.56 -0.28 -3.41
C VAL A 45 -13.82 0.86 -2.44
N SER A 46 -15.10 1.21 -2.20
CA SER A 46 -15.43 2.25 -1.23
C SER A 46 -14.89 1.92 0.15
N ARG A 47 -15.02 0.67 0.58
CA ARG A 47 -14.48 0.25 1.86
C ARG A 47 -12.96 0.33 1.89
N ALA A 48 -12.32 -0.04 0.78
CA ALA A 48 -10.87 0.07 0.64
C ALA A 48 -10.44 1.54 0.75
N PHE A 49 -11.18 2.44 0.09
CA PHE A 49 -10.88 3.88 0.16
C PHE A 49 -11.03 4.42 1.58
N LEU A 50 -12.04 3.97 2.32
CA LEU A 50 -12.21 4.40 3.72
C LEU A 50 -10.98 4.01 4.55
N LEU A 51 -10.45 2.83 4.32
CA LEU A 51 -9.24 2.39 5.01
C LEU A 51 -8.05 3.27 4.64
N LEU A 52 -7.88 3.55 3.35
CA LEU A 52 -6.77 4.39 2.88
C LEU A 52 -6.90 5.83 3.40
N GLU A 53 -8.14 6.34 3.54
CA GLU A 53 -8.38 7.64 4.16
C GLU A 53 -7.97 7.62 5.63
N ALA A 54 -8.33 6.55 6.35
CA ALA A 54 -7.99 6.41 7.75
C ALA A 54 -6.47 6.36 7.95
N GLU A 55 -5.75 5.84 6.97
CA GLU A 55 -4.28 5.81 6.98
C GLU A 55 -3.65 7.11 6.50
N ASN A 56 -4.47 8.09 6.16
CA ASN A 56 -4.02 9.38 5.63
C ASN A 56 -3.16 9.23 4.37
N ILE A 57 -3.54 8.28 3.51
CA ILE A 57 -2.90 8.10 2.22
C ILE A 57 -3.62 8.91 1.16
N ILE A 58 -4.96 8.91 1.21
CA ILE A 58 -5.78 9.68 0.28
C ILE A 58 -6.82 10.52 1.04
N TYR A 59 -7.34 11.53 0.37
CA TYR A 59 -8.42 12.34 0.93
C TYR A 59 -9.41 12.68 -0.19
N PRO A 60 -10.71 12.78 0.17
CA PRO A 60 -11.71 13.16 -0.83
C PRO A 60 -11.70 14.68 -1.03
N CYS A 61 -11.94 15.10 -2.26
CA CYS A 61 -12.13 16.50 -2.58
C CYS A 61 -13.51 16.60 -3.22
N ARG A 62 -14.37 17.38 -2.59
CA ARG A 62 -15.78 17.49 -3.01
C ARG A 62 -15.88 17.75 -4.51
N THR A 63 -16.66 16.94 -5.21
CA THR A 63 -16.93 17.00 -6.65
C THR A 63 -15.71 16.74 -7.55
N LYS A 64 -14.52 16.56 -6.99
CA LYS A 64 -13.31 16.40 -7.79
C LYS A 64 -12.61 15.04 -7.60
N GLY A 65 -13.17 14.17 -6.76
CA GLY A 65 -12.61 12.84 -6.56
C GLY A 65 -11.64 12.75 -5.39
N TYR A 66 -10.63 11.91 -5.52
CA TYR A 66 -9.69 11.63 -4.45
C TYR A 66 -8.27 12.02 -4.83
N TYR A 67 -7.52 12.47 -3.84
CA TYR A 67 -6.16 12.96 -4.03
C TYR A 67 -5.25 12.34 -2.98
N VAL A 68 -3.94 12.24 -3.27
CA VAL A 68 -2.99 11.74 -2.28
C VAL A 68 -2.56 12.88 -1.35
N PHE A 69 -2.30 12.51 -0.08
CA PHE A 69 -1.81 13.47 0.90
C PHE A 69 -0.43 13.99 0.52
N GLU A 70 -0.12 15.21 0.94
CA GLU A 70 1.14 15.84 0.55
C GLU A 70 2.37 15.15 1.17
N ASP A 71 2.21 14.42 2.27
CA ASP A 71 3.32 13.69 2.88
C ASP A 71 3.46 12.25 2.37
N ILE A 72 2.95 11.99 1.18
CA ILE A 72 2.91 10.63 0.62
C ILE A 72 4.29 9.98 0.52
N GLN A 73 5.32 10.74 0.21
CA GLN A 73 6.68 10.20 0.13
C GLN A 73 7.18 9.71 1.49
N LYS A 74 6.86 10.45 2.53
CA LYS A 74 7.21 10.05 3.89
C LYS A 74 6.49 8.76 4.27
N LYS A 75 5.21 8.66 3.92
CA LYS A 75 4.42 7.47 4.19
C LYS A 75 4.94 6.25 3.44
N LYS A 76 5.36 6.45 2.20
CA LYS A 76 5.97 5.39 1.41
C LYS A 76 7.24 4.86 2.10
N GLU A 77 8.09 5.77 2.57
CA GLU A 77 9.31 5.39 3.27
C GLU A 77 9.00 4.63 4.56
N GLU A 78 8.05 5.13 5.34
CA GLU A 78 7.65 4.47 6.58
C GLU A 78 7.08 3.07 6.32
N TYR A 79 6.32 2.94 5.25
CA TYR A 79 5.74 1.66 4.86
C TYR A 79 6.84 0.65 4.49
N GLY A 80 7.82 1.10 3.70
CA GLY A 80 8.96 0.27 3.33
C GLY A 80 9.77 -0.18 4.53
N LYS A 81 10.07 0.77 5.42
CA LYS A 81 10.84 0.46 6.64
C LYS A 81 10.11 -0.51 7.55
N LYS A 82 8.79 -0.36 7.65
CA LYS A 82 7.97 -1.27 8.46
C LYS A 82 8.07 -2.70 7.95
N HIS A 83 8.02 -2.87 6.63
CA HIS A 83 8.11 -4.19 6.03
C HIS A 83 9.50 -4.79 6.17
N ALA A 84 10.55 -3.97 6.01
CA ALA A 84 11.92 -4.43 6.19
C ALA A 84 12.13 -4.90 7.63
N LYS A 85 11.65 -4.13 8.60
CA LYS A 85 11.77 -4.49 10.01
C LYS A 85 11.03 -5.79 10.31
N TYR A 86 9.84 -5.95 9.75
CA TYR A 86 9.07 -7.17 9.95
C TYR A 86 9.83 -8.38 9.42
N LEU A 87 10.39 -8.27 8.22
CA LEU A 87 11.15 -9.35 7.62
C LEU A 87 12.35 -9.75 8.48
N VAL A 88 13.12 -8.76 8.94
CA VAL A 88 14.26 -9.02 9.81
C VAL A 88 13.81 -9.72 11.10
N ASN A 89 12.74 -9.23 11.71
CA ASN A 89 12.22 -9.82 12.95
C ASN A 89 11.82 -11.29 12.76
N VAL A 90 11.16 -11.60 11.65
CA VAL A 90 10.76 -12.97 11.34
C VAL A 90 11.99 -13.86 11.20
N LEU A 91 13.00 -13.42 10.46
CA LEU A 91 14.20 -14.21 10.23
C LEU A 91 15.00 -14.41 11.52
N GLU A 92 15.10 -13.36 12.34
CA GLU A 92 15.75 -13.49 13.65
C GLU A 92 15.00 -14.50 14.54
N SER A 93 13.68 -14.50 14.48
CA SER A 93 12.87 -15.45 15.24
C SER A 93 13.08 -16.88 14.78
N LEU A 94 13.51 -17.07 13.55
CA LEU A 94 13.86 -18.39 13.02
C LEU A 94 15.29 -18.81 13.37
N GLY A 95 16.02 -17.95 14.07
CA GLY A 95 17.37 -18.27 14.53
C GLY A 95 18.51 -17.84 13.62
N TYR A 96 18.20 -17.09 12.55
CA TYR A 96 19.23 -16.62 11.67
C TYR A 96 20.01 -15.45 12.30
N SER A 97 21.33 -15.44 12.10
CA SER A 97 22.17 -14.34 12.55
C SER A 97 22.07 -13.16 11.60
N ASP A 98 22.57 -11.99 12.02
CA ASP A 98 22.55 -10.80 11.18
C ASP A 98 23.26 -11.03 9.85
N ILE A 99 24.41 -11.71 9.88
CA ILE A 99 25.17 -11.99 8.67
C ILE A 99 24.40 -12.92 7.75
N GLU A 100 23.75 -13.94 8.31
CA GLU A 100 22.94 -14.87 7.53
C GLU A 100 21.74 -14.17 6.89
N ILE A 101 21.09 -13.27 7.62
CA ILE A 101 19.96 -12.49 7.10
C ILE A 101 20.42 -11.61 5.94
N GLU A 102 21.53 -10.92 6.13
CA GLU A 102 22.07 -10.04 5.09
C GLU A 102 22.39 -10.83 3.82
N THR A 103 23.05 -11.98 3.98
CA THR A 103 23.41 -12.84 2.86
C THR A 103 22.17 -13.36 2.13
N MET A 104 21.16 -13.78 2.88
CA MET A 104 19.92 -14.30 2.32
C MET A 104 19.21 -13.21 1.51
N ILE A 105 19.10 -12.00 2.06
CA ILE A 105 18.45 -10.90 1.36
C ILE A 105 19.20 -10.55 0.08
N LYS A 106 20.51 -10.48 0.14
CA LYS A 106 21.34 -10.18 -1.05
C LYS A 106 21.10 -11.18 -2.16
N THR A 107 20.89 -12.46 -1.81
CA THR A 107 20.63 -13.52 -2.79
C THR A 107 19.42 -13.19 -3.66
N PHE A 108 18.39 -12.54 -3.09
CA PHE A 108 17.19 -12.21 -3.83
C PHE A 108 17.25 -10.85 -4.51
N ILE A 109 18.15 -9.98 -4.10
CA ILE A 109 18.32 -8.65 -4.71
C ILE A 109 19.23 -8.71 -5.92
N ILE A 110 20.32 -9.45 -5.81
CA ILE A 110 21.30 -9.57 -6.91
C ILE A 110 20.75 -10.57 -7.93
N ARG A 111 20.48 -10.09 -9.14
CA ARG A 111 19.87 -10.91 -10.19
C ARG A 111 20.79 -11.08 -11.36
#